data_be49208d026560742648e0fc4e7a2321
#
_entry.id   be49208d026560742648e0fc4e7a2321
#
_cell.length_a   1.000
_cell.length_b   1.000
_cell.length_c   1.000
_cell.angle_alpha   90.00
_cell.angle_beta   90.00
_cell.angle_gamma   90.00
#
_symmetry.space_group_name_H-M   'P 1'
#
loop_
_entity.id
_entity.type
_entity.pdbx_description
1 polymer ?
#
loop_
_entity_poly.entity_id
_entity_poly.type
_entity_poly.pdbx_seq_one_letter_code
_entity_poly.pdbx_strand_id
1 'polypeptide(L)'
;SLNIISHSFGGRVAILLASSGEIEIDKLVLIGAAGIKPKRSLYYHYKVLKYKIIKKISPEKAAKMGSNDYKQLSMGMKSTFSNIVNTDLTPNSKLIPCKTLIIYGKNDKETPIYMAKKLHKNIKNSKLIIIKKAGHFVYLEQFNIVLKYVSLFLNS
;
A
#
# COMPACT_ATOMS: atom_id res chain seq x y z
N SER A 1 -1.32 -22.46 -11.01
CA SER A 1 -1.59 -21.01 -10.87
C SER A 1 -1.83 -20.64 -9.42
N LEU A 2 -1.41 -19.46 -9.00
CA LEU A 2 -1.45 -18.96 -7.63
C LEU A 2 -2.43 -17.80 -7.53
N ASN A 3 -3.28 -17.79 -6.48
CA ASN A 3 -4.08 -16.63 -6.11
C ASN A 3 -3.43 -15.90 -4.95
N ILE A 4 -3.27 -14.59 -5.05
CA ILE A 4 -2.66 -13.76 -4.00
C ILE A 4 -3.69 -12.78 -3.45
N ILE A 5 -3.85 -12.79 -2.12
CA ILE A 5 -4.60 -11.76 -1.37
C ILE A 5 -3.59 -11.01 -0.51
N SER A 6 -3.58 -9.70 -0.61
CA SER A 6 -2.62 -8.86 0.11
C SER A 6 -3.26 -7.62 0.71
N HIS A 7 -2.70 -7.16 1.84
CA HIS A 7 -3.13 -5.95 2.51
C HIS A 7 -1.96 -4.99 2.75
N SER A 8 -2.22 -3.69 2.61
CA SER A 8 -1.29 -2.61 2.98
C SER A 8 0.12 -2.80 2.41
N PHE A 9 1.14 -2.95 3.26
CA PHE A 9 2.53 -3.21 2.83
C PHE A 9 2.66 -4.47 1.98
N GLY A 10 1.91 -5.54 2.30
CA GLY A 10 1.88 -6.76 1.49
C GLY A 10 1.46 -6.51 0.04
N GLY A 11 0.67 -5.45 -0.21
CA GLY A 11 0.34 -5.01 -1.56
C GLY A 11 1.56 -4.61 -2.40
N ARG A 12 2.61 -4.06 -1.78
CA ARG A 12 3.87 -3.74 -2.48
C ARG A 12 4.55 -5.00 -2.99
N VAL A 13 4.63 -6.02 -2.12
CA VAL A 13 5.23 -7.32 -2.46
C VAL A 13 4.42 -7.97 -3.58
N ALA A 14 3.09 -7.99 -3.45
CA ALA A 14 2.19 -8.57 -4.43
C ALA A 14 2.28 -7.88 -5.81
N ILE A 15 2.39 -6.54 -5.84
CA ILE A 15 2.59 -5.78 -7.08
C ILE A 15 3.92 -6.15 -7.74
N LEU A 16 5.02 -6.26 -6.97
CA LEU A 16 6.33 -6.65 -7.50
C LEU A 16 6.29 -8.05 -8.07
N LEU A 17 5.77 -9.03 -7.33
CA LEU A 17 5.64 -10.42 -7.78
C LEU A 17 4.79 -10.53 -9.05
N ALA A 18 3.62 -9.86 -9.06
CA ALA A 18 2.72 -9.91 -10.21
C ALA A 18 3.28 -9.21 -11.46
N SER A 19 4.20 -8.26 -11.28
CA SER A 19 4.83 -7.53 -12.39
C SER A 19 6.15 -8.11 -12.86
N SER A 20 6.78 -9.04 -12.10
CA SER A 20 8.06 -9.62 -12.46
C SER A 20 7.96 -10.67 -13.57
N GLY A 21 6.81 -11.34 -13.69
CA GLY A 21 6.64 -12.49 -14.60
C GLY A 21 7.33 -13.78 -14.15
N GLU A 22 7.99 -13.78 -12.98
CA GLU A 22 8.69 -14.96 -12.44
C GLU A 22 7.73 -16.02 -11.88
N ILE A 23 6.53 -15.59 -11.47
CA ILE A 23 5.51 -16.46 -10.88
C ILE A 23 4.21 -16.26 -11.66
N GLU A 24 3.59 -17.35 -12.07
CA GLU A 24 2.28 -17.34 -12.71
C GLU A 24 1.18 -17.09 -11.65
N ILE A 25 0.59 -15.91 -11.71
CA ILE A 25 -0.50 -15.48 -10.83
C ILE A 25 -1.78 -15.43 -11.66
N ASP A 26 -2.79 -16.20 -11.24
CA ASP A 26 -4.10 -16.19 -11.88
C ASP A 26 -4.93 -14.99 -11.42
N LYS A 27 -5.06 -14.82 -10.10
CA LYS A 27 -5.85 -13.72 -9.54
C LYS A 27 -5.12 -13.00 -8.41
N LEU A 28 -5.22 -11.67 -8.44
CA LEU A 28 -4.61 -10.79 -7.44
C LEU A 28 -5.69 -9.97 -6.73
N VAL A 29 -5.69 -9.98 -5.39
CA VAL A 29 -6.55 -9.13 -4.56
C VAL A 29 -5.70 -8.15 -3.77
N LEU A 30 -5.92 -6.85 -3.99
CA LEU A 30 -5.22 -5.75 -3.35
C LEU A 30 -6.17 -5.01 -2.40
N ILE A 31 -6.01 -5.20 -1.09
CA ILE A 31 -6.84 -4.58 -0.06
C ILE A 31 -6.05 -3.45 0.61
N GLY A 32 -6.50 -2.20 0.50
CA GLY A 32 -5.80 -1.04 1.07
C GLY A 32 -4.31 -1.03 0.71
N ALA A 33 -3.97 -1.42 -0.52
CA ALA A 33 -2.59 -1.72 -0.89
C ALA A 33 -1.71 -0.47 -0.95
N ALA A 34 -0.53 -0.53 -0.34
CA ALA A 34 0.53 0.43 -0.57
C ALA A 34 1.24 0.12 -1.91
N GLY A 35 2.01 1.08 -2.42
CA GLY A 35 2.79 0.90 -3.67
C GLY A 35 2.83 2.17 -4.51
N ILE A 36 1.76 2.94 -4.48
CA ILE A 36 1.72 4.26 -5.12
C ILE A 36 2.37 5.29 -4.21
N LYS A 37 3.27 6.09 -4.76
CA LYS A 37 3.95 7.13 -4.00
C LYS A 37 2.96 8.17 -3.46
N PRO A 38 2.99 8.48 -2.15
CA PRO A 38 2.12 9.48 -1.57
C PRO A 38 2.32 10.85 -2.21
N LYS A 39 1.22 11.58 -2.42
CA LYS A 39 1.28 13.01 -2.76
C LYS A 39 1.83 13.74 -1.55
N ARG A 40 3.02 14.31 -1.69
CA ARG A 40 3.66 15.07 -0.61
C ARG A 40 3.10 16.49 -0.58
N SER A 41 2.40 16.85 0.50
CA SER A 41 1.93 18.21 0.73
C SER A 41 3.06 19.14 1.19
N LEU A 42 2.87 20.46 1.12
CA LEU A 42 3.80 21.44 1.70
C LEU A 42 4.03 21.17 3.20
N TYR A 43 3.00 20.74 3.92
CA TYR A 43 3.09 20.36 5.32
C TYR A 43 4.01 19.12 5.53
N TYR A 44 4.02 18.18 4.62
CA TYR A 44 4.98 17.06 4.66
C TYR A 44 6.42 17.57 4.54
N HIS A 45 6.69 18.47 3.59
CA HIS A 45 8.03 19.05 3.42
C HIS A 45 8.47 19.84 4.64
N TYR A 46 7.56 20.60 5.27
CA TYR A 46 7.82 21.25 6.53
C TYR A 46 8.17 20.26 7.65
N LYS A 47 7.40 19.17 7.81
CA LYS A 47 7.72 18.11 8.79
C LYS A 47 9.10 17.50 8.57
N VAL A 48 9.45 17.21 7.31
CA VAL A 48 10.75 16.64 6.95
C VAL A 48 11.88 17.60 7.27
N LEU A 49 11.71 18.90 6.96
CA LEU A 49 12.69 19.93 7.29
C LEU A 49 12.88 20.05 8.82
N LYS A 50 11.78 20.14 9.55
CA LYS A 50 11.78 20.16 11.03
C LYS A 50 12.50 18.94 11.61
N TYR A 51 12.23 17.75 11.08
CA TYR A 51 12.91 16.51 11.50
C TYR A 51 14.43 16.59 11.24
N LYS A 52 14.86 17.07 10.06
CA LYS A 52 16.29 17.21 9.74
C LYS A 52 17.00 18.18 10.69
N ILE A 53 16.36 19.29 11.05
CA ILE A 53 16.90 20.27 12.02
C ILE A 53 17.01 19.62 13.41
N ILE A 54 15.93 18.99 13.90
CA ILE A 54 15.92 18.32 15.20
C ILE A 54 16.97 17.21 15.25
N LYS A 55 17.16 16.45 14.18
CA LYS A 55 18.17 15.39 14.10
C LYS A 55 19.59 15.92 14.25
N LYS A 56 19.87 17.15 13.76
CA LYS A 56 21.18 17.79 13.92
C LYS A 56 21.41 18.31 15.35
N ILE A 57 20.36 18.87 15.99
CA ILE A 57 20.46 19.53 17.29
C ILE A 57 20.31 18.52 18.43
N SER A 58 19.41 17.56 18.31
CA SER A 58 19.09 16.57 19.35
C SER A 58 18.73 15.22 18.71
N PRO A 59 19.73 14.37 18.42
CA PRO A 59 19.52 13.05 17.81
C PRO A 59 18.57 12.15 18.62
N GLU A 60 18.60 12.26 19.96
CA GLU A 60 17.73 11.49 20.85
C GLU A 60 16.23 11.86 20.67
N LYS A 61 15.94 13.16 20.54
CA LYS A 61 14.56 13.60 20.25
C LYS A 61 14.11 13.17 18.86
N ALA A 62 15.01 13.20 17.88
CA ALA A 62 14.71 12.73 16.53
C ALA A 62 14.44 11.22 16.49
N ALA A 63 15.14 10.42 17.30
CA ALA A 63 14.91 8.97 17.39
C ALA A 63 13.49 8.59 17.89
N LYS A 64 12.87 9.47 18.67
CA LYS A 64 11.48 9.31 19.15
C LYS A 64 10.43 9.78 18.14
N MET A 65 10.85 10.35 17.01
CA MET A 65 9.93 10.77 15.93
C MET A 65 9.78 9.65 14.89
N GLY A 66 8.61 9.55 14.28
CA GLY A 66 8.30 8.54 13.27
C GLY A 66 7.10 7.68 13.64
N SER A 67 6.66 6.80 12.74
CA SER A 67 5.61 5.81 13.01
C SER A 67 6.07 4.78 14.05
N ASN A 68 5.13 4.14 14.72
CA ASN A 68 5.46 3.09 15.70
C ASN A 68 6.26 1.95 15.06
N ASP A 69 5.88 1.54 13.85
CA ASP A 69 6.59 0.50 13.11
C ASP A 69 8.05 0.90 12.82
N TYR A 70 8.27 2.15 12.40
CA TYR A 70 9.63 2.66 12.16
C TYR A 70 10.49 2.71 13.44
N LYS A 71 9.89 3.04 14.59
CA LYS A 71 10.62 3.11 15.88
C LYS A 71 11.12 1.74 16.34
N GLN A 72 10.34 0.68 16.09
CA GLN A 72 10.67 -0.69 16.50
C GLN A 72 11.75 -1.35 15.64
N LEU A 73 12.08 -0.78 14.48
CA LEU A 73 13.10 -1.33 13.59
C LEU A 73 14.51 -1.09 14.12
N SER A 74 15.40 -2.07 13.90
CA SER A 74 16.84 -1.92 14.12
C SER A 74 17.42 -0.83 13.20
N MET A 75 18.61 -0.31 13.55
CA MET A 75 19.27 0.76 12.77
C MET A 75 19.45 0.36 11.29
N GLY A 76 19.88 -0.86 11.02
CA GLY A 76 20.08 -1.36 9.64
C GLY A 76 18.76 -1.52 8.88
N MET A 77 17.69 -1.94 9.56
CA MET A 77 16.38 -2.09 8.93
C MET A 77 15.68 -0.77 8.63
N LYS A 78 15.98 0.31 9.37
CA LYS A 78 15.37 1.63 9.13
C LYS A 78 15.67 2.20 7.75
N SER A 79 16.88 2.03 7.25
CA SER A 79 17.26 2.47 5.91
C SER A 79 16.54 1.66 4.84
N THR A 80 16.53 0.34 4.98
CA THR A 80 15.83 -0.59 4.07
C THR A 80 14.32 -0.29 4.03
N PHE A 81 13.68 -0.17 5.20
CA PHE A 81 12.27 0.19 5.30
C PHE A 81 11.97 1.52 4.61
N SER A 82 12.79 2.54 4.87
CA SER A 82 12.64 3.86 4.26
C SER A 82 12.75 3.80 2.73
N ASN A 83 13.70 3.04 2.20
CA ASN A 83 13.87 2.85 0.77
C ASN A 83 12.66 2.14 0.15
N ILE A 84 12.22 1.05 0.76
CA ILE A 84 11.05 0.29 0.29
C ILE A 84 9.80 1.18 0.27
N VAL A 85 9.49 1.87 1.37
CA VAL A 85 8.26 2.70 1.47
C VAL A 85 8.28 3.88 0.49
N ASN A 86 9.45 4.43 0.18
CA ASN A 86 9.61 5.54 -0.75
C ASN A 86 9.69 5.13 -2.23
N THR A 87 9.86 3.84 -2.54
CA THR A 87 9.87 3.35 -3.92
C THR A 87 8.47 3.48 -4.54
N ASP A 88 8.37 4.10 -5.71
CA ASP A 88 7.09 4.21 -6.44
C ASP A 88 6.89 3.00 -7.35
N LEU A 89 5.87 2.20 -7.08
CA LEU A 89 5.52 1.03 -7.87
C LEU A 89 4.48 1.33 -8.96
N THR A 90 4.28 2.60 -9.29
CA THR A 90 3.42 2.99 -10.42
C THR A 90 3.83 2.34 -11.74
N PRO A 91 5.14 2.27 -12.11
CA PRO A 91 5.57 1.54 -13.31
C PRO A 91 5.21 0.06 -13.27
N ASN A 92 5.51 -0.62 -12.14
CA ASN A 92 5.22 -2.03 -11.94
C ASN A 92 3.73 -2.34 -12.06
N SER A 93 2.86 -1.49 -11.50
CA SER A 93 1.41 -1.69 -11.58
C SER A 93 0.86 -1.75 -13.01
N LYS A 94 1.56 -1.15 -13.99
CA LYS A 94 1.18 -1.20 -15.41
C LYS A 94 1.53 -2.52 -16.09
N LEU A 95 2.44 -3.28 -15.49
CA LEU A 95 2.95 -4.55 -16.01
C LEU A 95 2.18 -5.77 -15.48
N ILE A 96 1.23 -5.58 -14.56
CA ILE A 96 0.44 -6.67 -13.97
C ILE A 96 -0.50 -7.24 -15.04
N PRO A 97 -0.35 -8.53 -15.44
CA PRO A 97 -1.15 -9.14 -16.48
C PRO A 97 -2.43 -9.79 -15.96
N CYS A 98 -2.43 -10.27 -14.71
CA CYS A 98 -3.50 -11.09 -14.14
C CYS A 98 -4.76 -10.28 -13.80
N LYS A 99 -5.89 -11.00 -13.67
CA LYS A 99 -7.13 -10.42 -13.14
C LYS A 99 -6.87 -9.87 -11.74
N THR A 100 -7.30 -8.63 -11.48
CA THR A 100 -7.00 -7.95 -10.21
C THR A 100 -8.25 -7.33 -9.59
N LEU A 101 -8.53 -7.66 -8.32
CA LEU A 101 -9.55 -7.00 -7.51
C LEU A 101 -8.89 -6.02 -6.55
N ILE A 102 -9.31 -4.75 -6.59
CA ILE A 102 -8.80 -3.67 -5.74
C ILE A 102 -9.91 -3.24 -4.78
N ILE A 103 -9.70 -3.39 -3.47
CA ILE A 103 -10.68 -3.05 -2.43
C ILE A 103 -10.07 -2.02 -1.46
N TYR A 104 -10.77 -0.89 -1.28
CA TYR A 104 -10.34 0.15 -0.33
C TYR A 104 -11.50 0.65 0.51
N GLY A 105 -11.22 1.02 1.76
CA GLY A 105 -12.13 1.77 2.59
C GLY A 105 -12.21 3.24 2.14
N LYS A 106 -13.44 3.82 2.16
CA LYS A 106 -13.63 5.22 1.76
C LYS A 106 -12.87 6.20 2.66
N ASN A 107 -12.68 5.85 3.92
CA ASN A 107 -12.07 6.69 4.95
C ASN A 107 -10.60 6.32 5.22
N ASP A 108 -9.97 5.53 4.35
CA ASP A 108 -8.56 5.14 4.49
C ASP A 108 -7.65 6.36 4.38
N LYS A 109 -6.94 6.65 5.48
CA LYS A 109 -5.99 7.77 5.60
C LYS A 109 -4.55 7.34 5.34
N GLU A 110 -4.23 6.05 5.46
CA GLU A 110 -2.89 5.51 5.24
C GLU A 110 -2.62 5.29 3.76
N THR A 111 -3.57 4.65 3.07
CA THR A 111 -3.56 4.50 1.62
C THR A 111 -4.82 5.14 1.01
N PRO A 112 -4.83 6.46 0.82
CA PRO A 112 -6.02 7.19 0.39
C PRO A 112 -6.55 6.73 -0.99
N ILE A 113 -7.85 6.91 -1.22
CA ILE A 113 -8.58 6.44 -2.42
C ILE A 113 -7.90 6.80 -3.75
N TYR A 114 -7.17 7.92 -3.84
CA TYR A 114 -6.49 8.28 -5.07
C TYR A 114 -5.43 7.23 -5.47
N MET A 115 -4.84 6.50 -4.50
CA MET A 115 -3.92 5.39 -4.77
C MET A 115 -4.66 4.22 -5.40
N ALA A 116 -5.83 3.86 -4.87
CA ALA A 116 -6.70 2.84 -5.44
C ALA A 116 -7.10 3.17 -6.89
N LYS A 117 -7.53 4.42 -7.13
CA LYS A 117 -7.88 4.89 -8.47
C LYS A 117 -6.69 4.85 -9.42
N LYS A 118 -5.47 5.17 -8.94
CA LYS A 118 -4.26 5.11 -9.76
C LYS A 118 -3.87 3.67 -10.09
N LEU A 119 -3.97 2.74 -9.13
CA LEU A 119 -3.79 1.31 -9.37
C LEU A 119 -4.78 0.80 -10.42
N HIS A 120 -6.07 1.10 -10.25
CA HIS A 120 -7.12 0.70 -11.18
C HIS A 120 -6.91 1.25 -12.59
N LYS A 121 -6.45 2.51 -12.71
CA LYS A 121 -6.11 3.10 -14.02
C LYS A 121 -4.94 2.38 -14.69
N ASN A 122 -3.97 1.89 -13.92
CA ASN A 122 -2.76 1.28 -14.45
C ASN A 122 -2.92 -0.20 -14.77
N ILE A 123 -3.65 -0.95 -13.93
CA ILE A 123 -3.84 -2.39 -14.09
C ILE A 123 -5.03 -2.60 -15.04
N LYS A 124 -4.74 -2.99 -16.28
CA LYS A 124 -5.74 -3.10 -17.35
C LYS A 124 -6.91 -4.02 -17.01
N ASN A 125 -6.61 -5.18 -16.41
CA ASN A 125 -7.61 -6.18 -16.06
C ASN A 125 -7.98 -6.09 -14.57
N SER A 126 -8.49 -4.93 -14.13
CA SER A 126 -8.80 -4.72 -12.71
C SER A 126 -10.23 -4.26 -12.49
N LYS A 127 -10.75 -4.59 -11.29
CA LYS A 127 -12.02 -4.12 -10.75
C LYS A 127 -11.76 -3.37 -9.44
N LEU A 128 -12.34 -2.18 -9.30
CA LEU A 128 -12.21 -1.35 -8.10
C LEU A 128 -13.49 -1.33 -7.29
N ILE A 129 -13.38 -1.65 -6.00
CA ILE A 129 -14.46 -1.59 -5.01
C ILE A 129 -14.04 -0.61 -3.89
N ILE A 130 -14.86 0.40 -3.66
CA ILE A 130 -14.68 1.34 -2.54
C ILE A 130 -15.80 1.12 -1.54
N ILE A 131 -15.43 0.70 -0.33
CA ILE A 131 -16.38 0.36 0.74
C ILE A 131 -16.59 1.58 1.63
N LYS A 132 -17.84 2.02 1.75
CA LYS A 132 -18.26 3.13 2.63
C LYS A 132 -18.10 2.74 4.10
N LYS A 133 -17.91 3.74 4.98
CA LYS A 133 -17.78 3.55 6.44
C LYS A 133 -16.67 2.58 6.85
N ALA A 134 -15.58 2.54 6.08
CA ALA A 134 -14.42 1.73 6.37
C ALA A 134 -13.12 2.53 6.16
N GLY A 135 -12.14 2.29 7.01
CA GLY A 135 -10.78 2.84 6.97
C GLY A 135 -9.79 1.88 6.34
N HIS A 136 -8.56 1.86 6.89
CA HIS A 136 -7.46 1.06 6.36
C HIS A 136 -7.64 -0.44 6.53
N PHE A 137 -8.21 -0.87 7.64
CA PHE A 137 -8.49 -2.27 7.95
C PHE A 137 -9.88 -2.69 7.47
N VAL A 138 -10.20 -2.35 6.22
CA VAL A 138 -11.53 -2.55 5.61
C VAL A 138 -12.06 -3.99 5.74
N TYR A 139 -11.17 -4.99 5.72
CA TYR A 139 -11.51 -6.40 5.86
C TYR A 139 -11.91 -6.79 7.28
N LEU A 140 -11.52 -6.00 8.32
CA LEU A 140 -12.02 -6.16 9.69
C LEU A 140 -13.28 -5.35 9.92
N GLU A 141 -13.32 -4.10 9.43
CA GLU A 141 -14.42 -3.16 9.66
C GLU A 141 -15.69 -3.53 8.86
N GLN A 142 -15.54 -4.19 7.71
CA GLN A 142 -16.63 -4.57 6.81
C GLN A 142 -16.43 -6.00 6.29
N PHE A 143 -16.15 -6.95 7.20
CA PHE A 143 -15.73 -8.32 6.90
C PHE A 143 -16.64 -9.02 5.88
N ASN A 144 -17.97 -9.05 6.13
CA ASN A 144 -18.92 -9.76 5.27
C ASN A 144 -18.95 -9.20 3.85
N ILE A 145 -18.79 -7.87 3.70
CA ILE A 145 -18.80 -7.22 2.39
C ILE A 145 -17.52 -7.58 1.63
N VAL A 146 -16.36 -7.51 2.31
CA VAL A 146 -15.06 -7.86 1.70
C VAL A 146 -15.04 -9.33 1.31
N LEU A 147 -15.46 -10.22 2.23
CA LEU A 147 -15.55 -11.66 1.98
C LEU A 147 -16.41 -11.96 0.75
N LYS A 148 -17.58 -11.36 0.62
CA LYS A 148 -18.46 -11.52 -0.54
C LYS A 148 -17.74 -11.17 -1.86
N TYR A 149 -17.11 -10.00 -1.93
CA TYR A 149 -16.42 -9.57 -3.16
C TYR A 149 -15.22 -10.44 -3.49
N VAL A 150 -14.42 -10.82 -2.50
CA VAL A 150 -13.25 -11.69 -2.68
C VAL A 150 -13.70 -13.08 -3.14
N SER A 151 -14.70 -13.70 -2.48
CA SER A 151 -15.19 -15.02 -2.85
C SER A 151 -15.77 -15.04 -4.27
N LEU A 152 -16.58 -14.05 -4.65
CA LEU A 152 -17.11 -13.94 -6.00
C LEU A 152 -16.02 -13.79 -7.05
N PHE A 153 -14.98 -13.02 -6.72
CA PHE A 153 -13.85 -12.79 -7.63
C PHE A 153 -12.98 -14.03 -7.79
N LEU A 154 -12.70 -14.76 -6.71
CA LEU A 154 -11.88 -15.97 -6.79
C LEU A 154 -12.58 -17.14 -7.51
N ASN A 155 -13.91 -17.16 -7.48
CA ASN A 155 -14.71 -18.20 -8.14
C ASN A 155 -15.14 -17.82 -9.58
N SER A 156 -14.72 -16.66 -10.11
CA SER A 156 -15.02 -16.21 -11.50
C SER A 156 -13.91 -16.65 -12.52
#